data_87ecef99882a929dd6b5d6b06231b2a1
#
_entry.id   87ecef99882a929dd6b5d6b06231b2a1
#
_cell.length_a   1.000
_cell.length_b   1.000
_cell.length_c   1.000
_cell.angle_alpha   90.00
_cell.angle_beta   90.00
_cell.angle_gamma   90.00
#
_symmetry.space_group_name_H-M   'P 1'
#
loop_
_entity.id
_entity.type
_entity.pdbx_description
1 polymer ?
#
loop_
_entity_poly.entity_id
_entity_poly.type
_entity_poly.pdbx_seq_one_letter_code
_entity_poly.pdbx_strand_id
1 'polypeptide(L)'
;MEIRFEKASTLKAKPDPATLGFGKIFTDHMFMMNYTAGKGWYDARIVPFQNLSIHPASTVLHYGSEIFEGLKAYRRADGKVQLFRPMENIRRMNNSAERLCLPQIPEDDALEILTTFVRTEQDWTPSAPGTSLYLRPFLFGNDESLGVHTVHNALFVIIASPVGSYYAEGINPVRIMIEDEDVRAVRGGTGYAKCGGNYAASNRAGERAAQKGYSQVLWLDGVERKYIEEVGAMNVMFLIGDEVVTPKLTGSILPGITRKSCIEILQKEGYRVSERLLSVEELSNAMKDGTLKEAWGCGTAAVVSPIGELCYKDHKYTVNGGKIGALTQHLYDTLTGIQWGKTPDTFGWTYLL
;
A
#
# COMPACT_ATOMS: atom_id res chain seq x y z
N MET A 1 -3.81 -22.24 14.85
CA MET A 1 -2.46 -22.76 14.46
C MET A 1 -1.50 -22.59 15.64
N GLU A 2 -0.56 -23.54 15.91
CA GLU A 2 0.47 -23.35 16.94
C GLU A 2 1.59 -22.47 16.40
N ILE A 3 1.91 -21.37 17.10
CA ILE A 3 2.97 -20.41 16.74
C ILE A 3 4.06 -20.48 17.83
N ARG A 4 5.24 -21.00 17.46
CA ARG A 4 6.40 -21.05 18.37
C ARG A 4 6.97 -19.64 18.55
N PHE A 5 7.29 -19.30 19.78
CA PHE A 5 7.96 -18.02 20.10
C PHE A 5 9.37 -18.24 20.60
N GLU A 6 10.33 -17.57 19.98
CA GLU A 6 11.72 -17.52 20.38
C GLU A 6 12.08 -16.07 20.73
N LYS A 7 12.31 -15.82 22.01
CA LYS A 7 12.60 -14.47 22.49
C LYS A 7 14.01 -14.01 22.09
N ALA A 8 14.10 -12.78 21.61
CA ALA A 8 15.41 -12.14 21.34
C ALA A 8 16.22 -12.04 22.66
N SER A 9 17.49 -12.41 22.59
CA SER A 9 18.40 -12.36 23.74
C SER A 9 18.63 -10.93 24.24
N THR A 10 18.56 -9.96 23.35
CA THR A 10 18.70 -8.53 23.65
C THR A 10 17.64 -7.76 22.91
N LEU A 11 16.83 -6.98 23.62
CA LEU A 11 15.84 -6.10 23.04
C LEU A 11 16.49 -4.76 22.64
N LYS A 12 16.09 -4.23 21.49
CA LYS A 12 16.57 -2.95 20.98
C LYS A 12 15.94 -1.79 21.77
N ALA A 13 16.68 -0.70 21.94
CA ALA A 13 16.11 0.54 22.42
C ALA A 13 15.05 1.06 21.42
N LYS A 14 13.93 1.53 21.94
CA LYS A 14 12.89 2.14 21.08
C LYS A 14 13.40 3.49 20.59
N PRO A 15 13.28 3.80 19.29
CA PRO A 15 13.72 5.07 18.72
C PRO A 15 12.85 6.23 19.22
N ASP A 16 13.42 7.43 19.21
CA ASP A 16 12.63 8.65 19.42
C ASP A 16 11.60 8.79 18.27
N PRO A 17 10.30 8.90 18.56
CA PRO A 17 9.28 9.08 17.54
C PRO A 17 9.50 10.27 16.60
N ALA A 18 10.18 11.32 17.06
CA ALA A 18 10.50 12.49 16.24
C ALA A 18 11.54 12.21 15.14
N THR A 19 12.31 11.13 15.26
CA THR A 19 13.38 10.74 14.31
C THR A 19 12.94 9.64 13.34
N LEU A 20 11.72 9.16 13.46
CA LEU A 20 11.21 8.07 12.65
C LEU A 20 11.08 8.49 11.17
N GLY A 21 11.75 7.75 10.30
CA GLY A 21 11.50 7.75 8.86
C GLY A 21 10.55 6.64 8.46
N PHE A 22 10.69 6.12 7.25
CA PHE A 22 9.89 5.02 6.76
C PHE A 22 10.76 3.80 6.43
N GLY A 23 10.51 2.66 7.12
CA GLY A 23 11.09 1.34 6.79
C GLY A 23 12.59 1.19 7.02
N LYS A 24 13.20 1.96 7.93
CA LYS A 24 14.65 1.90 8.23
C LYS A 24 14.98 1.22 9.55
N ILE A 25 14.02 1.20 10.49
CA ILE A 25 14.16 0.62 11.82
C ILE A 25 13.18 -0.54 11.90
N PHE A 26 13.63 -1.68 12.42
CA PHE A 26 12.79 -2.88 12.51
C PHE A 26 12.65 -3.33 13.96
N THR A 27 11.51 -3.97 14.26
CA THR A 27 11.18 -4.52 15.57
C THR A 27 12.16 -5.60 16.03
N ASP A 28 11.99 -6.10 17.27
CA ASP A 28 12.90 -7.09 17.85
C ASP A 28 12.75 -8.46 17.19
N HIS A 29 11.56 -8.78 16.72
CA HIS A 29 11.25 -10.08 16.13
C HIS A 29 10.65 -9.95 14.74
N MET A 30 10.60 -11.08 14.02
CA MET A 30 9.87 -11.27 12.78
C MET A 30 9.10 -12.59 12.83
N PHE A 31 8.01 -12.67 12.09
CA PHE A 31 7.26 -13.92 11.89
C PHE A 31 7.77 -14.66 10.66
N MET A 32 7.83 -15.98 10.73
CA MET A 32 8.17 -16.84 9.59
C MET A 32 7.30 -18.10 9.59
N MET A 33 6.94 -18.58 8.40
CA MET A 33 6.21 -19.85 8.21
C MET A 33 6.57 -20.46 6.86
N ASN A 34 6.79 -21.75 6.82
CA ASN A 34 7.20 -22.48 5.64
C ASN A 34 6.00 -23.17 4.96
N TYR A 35 6.08 -23.31 3.64
CA TYR A 35 5.14 -24.12 2.85
C TYR A 35 5.91 -25.12 1.99
N THR A 36 5.35 -26.31 1.87
CA THR A 36 5.78 -27.31 0.87
C THR A 36 4.54 -27.94 0.25
N ALA A 37 4.51 -28.05 -1.06
CA ALA A 37 3.43 -28.71 -1.79
C ALA A 37 3.22 -30.15 -1.28
N GLY A 38 1.97 -30.54 -1.04
CA GLY A 38 1.61 -31.82 -0.45
C GLY A 38 1.69 -31.90 1.08
N LYS A 39 2.44 -31.02 1.73
CA LYS A 39 2.51 -30.89 3.19
C LYS A 39 1.66 -29.73 3.71
N GLY A 40 1.54 -28.64 2.94
CA GLY A 40 0.88 -27.42 3.35
C GLY A 40 1.80 -26.51 4.18
N TRP A 41 1.19 -25.64 4.97
CA TRP A 41 1.89 -24.68 5.85
C TRP A 41 2.37 -25.37 7.15
N TYR A 42 3.59 -25.03 7.60
CA TYR A 42 4.19 -25.60 8.80
C TYR A 42 5.26 -24.69 9.39
N ASP A 43 5.67 -24.99 10.63
CA ASP A 43 6.71 -24.31 11.39
C ASP A 43 6.45 -22.81 11.50
N ALA A 44 5.23 -22.46 11.88
CA ALA A 44 4.88 -21.07 12.21
C ALA A 44 5.63 -20.62 13.46
N ARG A 45 6.39 -19.52 13.34
CA ARG A 45 7.28 -19.07 14.41
C ARG A 45 7.49 -17.56 14.40
N ILE A 46 7.57 -16.97 15.58
CA ILE A 46 8.08 -15.63 15.82
C ILE A 46 9.50 -15.79 16.37
N VAL A 47 10.47 -15.24 15.67
CA VAL A 47 11.91 -15.39 15.98
C VAL A 47 12.59 -14.02 16.02
N PRO A 48 13.78 -13.90 16.64
CA PRO A 48 14.55 -12.66 16.58
C PRO A 48 14.73 -12.16 15.15
N PHE A 49 14.63 -10.84 14.95
CA PHE A 49 14.84 -10.24 13.64
C PHE A 49 16.26 -10.51 13.14
N GLN A 50 16.37 -11.16 11.99
CA GLN A 50 17.63 -11.62 11.41
C GLN A 50 17.62 -11.61 9.88
N ASN A 51 18.77 -11.79 9.27
CA ASN A 51 18.89 -11.98 7.84
C ASN A 51 18.23 -13.31 7.42
N LEU A 52 17.61 -13.33 6.24
CA LEU A 52 17.14 -14.57 5.63
C LEU A 52 18.31 -15.26 4.91
N SER A 53 18.47 -16.56 5.16
CA SER A 53 19.36 -17.40 4.36
C SER A 53 18.57 -17.97 3.19
N ILE A 54 18.93 -17.57 1.97
CA ILE A 54 18.24 -17.95 0.74
C ILE A 54 19.25 -18.63 -0.18
N HIS A 55 18.87 -19.80 -0.72
CA HIS A 55 19.72 -20.51 -1.70
C HIS A 55 19.84 -19.67 -2.98
N PRO A 56 21.04 -19.59 -3.62
CA PRO A 56 21.22 -18.78 -4.83
C PRO A 56 20.32 -19.15 -6.00
N ALA A 57 19.84 -20.39 -6.09
CA ALA A 57 18.90 -20.84 -7.11
C ALA A 57 17.42 -20.65 -6.72
N SER A 58 17.11 -19.97 -5.60
CA SER A 58 15.71 -19.73 -5.23
C SER A 58 14.96 -18.99 -6.32
N THR A 59 13.77 -19.48 -6.67
CA THR A 59 12.96 -18.97 -7.79
C THR A 59 12.63 -17.49 -7.67
N VAL A 60 12.49 -16.96 -6.46
CA VAL A 60 12.26 -15.53 -6.22
C VAL A 60 13.38 -14.66 -6.79
N LEU A 61 14.64 -15.10 -6.70
CA LEU A 61 15.80 -14.31 -7.15
C LEU A 61 15.90 -14.21 -8.67
N HIS A 62 15.27 -15.13 -9.40
CA HIS A 62 15.37 -15.23 -10.86
C HIS A 62 14.08 -14.85 -11.58
N TYR A 63 12.92 -15.14 -10.99
CA TYR A 63 11.62 -15.02 -11.64
C TYR A 63 10.65 -14.12 -10.91
N GLY A 64 11.07 -13.50 -9.78
CA GLY A 64 10.24 -12.58 -9.02
C GLY A 64 8.94 -13.22 -8.49
N SER A 65 9.00 -14.52 -8.14
CA SER A 65 7.85 -15.25 -7.59
C SER A 65 7.59 -14.78 -6.15
N GLU A 66 7.10 -13.54 -5.99
CA GLU A 66 6.85 -12.94 -4.68
C GLU A 66 5.66 -11.98 -4.69
N ILE A 67 5.02 -11.87 -3.54
CA ILE A 67 3.97 -10.90 -3.24
C ILE A 67 4.21 -10.29 -1.88
N PHE A 68 3.65 -9.10 -1.66
CA PHE A 68 3.74 -8.47 -0.36
C PHE A 68 2.47 -7.69 -0.02
N GLU A 69 2.34 -7.35 1.25
CA GLU A 69 1.30 -6.49 1.76
C GLU A 69 1.88 -5.32 2.54
N GLY A 70 1.02 -4.35 2.83
CA GLY A 70 1.36 -3.22 3.69
C GLY A 70 0.13 -2.74 4.42
N LEU A 71 0.17 -2.81 5.74
CA LEU A 71 -0.84 -2.27 6.63
C LEU A 71 -0.17 -1.68 7.87
N LYS A 72 -0.96 -1.03 8.72
CA LYS A 72 -0.43 -0.34 9.90
C LYS A 72 -1.20 -0.75 11.15
N ALA A 73 -0.46 -0.83 12.26
CA ALA A 73 -1.03 -0.86 13.61
C ALA A 73 -0.91 0.54 14.23
N TYR A 74 -1.97 0.96 14.88
CA TYR A 74 -2.09 2.30 15.45
C TYR A 74 -2.32 2.24 16.94
N ARG A 75 -1.59 3.05 17.71
CA ARG A 75 -1.82 3.20 19.14
C ARG A 75 -2.87 4.29 19.38
N ARG A 76 -3.92 3.90 20.07
CA ARG A 76 -5.02 4.79 20.49
C ARG A 76 -4.63 5.57 21.73
N ALA A 77 -5.40 6.60 22.03
CA ALA A 77 -5.24 7.42 23.24
C ALA A 77 -5.42 6.63 24.56
N ASP A 78 -6.22 5.53 24.53
CA ASP A 78 -6.40 4.61 25.66
C ASP A 78 -5.26 3.59 25.82
N GLY A 79 -4.20 3.70 25.01
CA GLY A 79 -3.03 2.84 25.03
C GLY A 79 -3.20 1.51 24.28
N LYS A 80 -4.40 1.17 23.85
CA LYS A 80 -4.66 -0.05 23.06
C LYS A 80 -4.15 0.11 21.63
N VAL A 81 -3.88 -1.02 20.98
CA VAL A 81 -3.44 -1.08 19.60
C VAL A 81 -4.57 -1.60 18.73
N GLN A 82 -4.75 -1.02 17.56
CA GLN A 82 -5.75 -1.46 16.58
C GLN A 82 -5.17 -1.54 15.18
N LEU A 83 -5.76 -2.42 14.36
CA LEU A 83 -5.51 -2.53 12.91
C LEU A 83 -6.66 -1.91 12.14
N PHE A 84 -6.38 -1.44 10.92
CA PHE A 84 -7.37 -0.89 10.02
C PHE A 84 -7.62 -1.83 8.85
N ARG A 85 -8.84 -2.38 8.74
CA ARG A 85 -9.31 -3.30 7.68
C ARG A 85 -8.37 -4.48 7.40
N PRO A 86 -7.84 -5.21 8.41
CA PRO A 86 -6.83 -6.23 8.19
C PRO A 86 -7.32 -7.36 7.28
N MET A 87 -8.61 -7.72 7.33
CA MET A 87 -9.18 -8.77 6.47
C MET A 87 -9.11 -8.40 4.98
N GLU A 88 -9.23 -7.13 4.62
CA GLU A 88 -9.07 -6.68 3.23
C GLU A 88 -7.63 -6.90 2.74
N ASN A 89 -6.63 -6.66 3.59
CA ASN A 89 -5.24 -6.97 3.27
C ASN A 89 -5.00 -8.46 3.10
N ILE A 90 -5.56 -9.30 3.99
CA ILE A 90 -5.45 -10.75 3.94
C ILE A 90 -6.05 -11.29 2.63
N ARG A 91 -7.27 -10.88 2.28
CA ARG A 91 -7.93 -11.27 1.03
C ARG A 91 -7.16 -10.83 -0.19
N ARG A 92 -6.63 -9.60 -0.19
CA ARG A 92 -5.83 -9.09 -1.30
C ARG A 92 -4.50 -9.83 -1.44
N MET A 93 -3.87 -10.21 -0.33
CA MET A 93 -2.67 -11.05 -0.34
C MET A 93 -2.97 -12.40 -1.00
N ASN A 94 -4.08 -13.06 -0.65
CA ASN A 94 -4.50 -14.32 -1.26
C ASN A 94 -4.84 -14.17 -2.76
N ASN A 95 -5.49 -13.07 -3.17
CA ASN A 95 -5.73 -12.77 -4.58
C ASN A 95 -4.41 -12.56 -5.35
N SER A 96 -3.43 -11.94 -4.72
CA SER A 96 -2.09 -11.79 -5.31
C SER A 96 -1.36 -13.14 -5.40
N ALA A 97 -1.49 -13.98 -4.37
CA ALA A 97 -0.93 -15.33 -4.36
C ALA A 97 -1.53 -16.19 -5.47
N GLU A 98 -2.85 -16.17 -5.63
CA GLU A 98 -3.54 -16.86 -6.71
C GLU A 98 -2.99 -16.47 -8.08
N ARG A 99 -2.84 -15.15 -8.33
CA ARG A 99 -2.35 -14.65 -9.63
C ARG A 99 -0.95 -15.16 -9.95
N LEU A 100 -0.07 -15.32 -8.97
CA LEU A 100 1.31 -15.78 -9.14
C LEU A 100 1.50 -17.27 -8.90
N CYS A 101 0.43 -18.05 -8.71
CA CYS A 101 0.50 -19.47 -8.35
C CYS A 101 1.35 -19.72 -7.09
N LEU A 102 1.26 -18.81 -6.12
CA LEU A 102 1.80 -18.96 -4.78
C LEU A 102 0.76 -19.61 -3.85
N PRO A 103 1.18 -20.29 -2.78
CA PRO A 103 0.22 -20.88 -1.83
C PRO A 103 -0.55 -19.79 -1.09
N GLN A 104 -1.87 -19.97 -0.98
CA GLN A 104 -2.73 -19.10 -0.18
C GLN A 104 -2.69 -19.51 1.29
N ILE A 105 -2.89 -18.55 2.19
CA ILE A 105 -3.02 -18.78 3.62
C ILE A 105 -4.51 -18.67 3.99
N PRO A 106 -5.11 -19.64 4.72
CA PRO A 106 -6.48 -19.50 5.19
C PRO A 106 -6.69 -18.19 5.93
N GLU A 107 -7.80 -17.50 5.67
CA GLU A 107 -8.03 -16.14 6.18
C GLU A 107 -7.95 -16.06 7.71
N ASP A 108 -8.53 -17.03 8.41
CA ASP A 108 -8.52 -17.09 9.87
C ASP A 108 -7.11 -17.32 10.43
N ASP A 109 -6.33 -18.21 9.80
CA ASP A 109 -4.91 -18.44 10.17
C ASP A 109 -4.09 -17.17 9.93
N ALA A 110 -4.29 -16.50 8.79
CA ALA A 110 -3.57 -15.26 8.48
C ALA A 110 -3.90 -14.13 9.48
N LEU A 111 -5.16 -14.04 9.93
CA LEU A 111 -5.55 -13.06 10.95
C LEU A 111 -4.96 -13.42 12.31
N GLU A 112 -4.98 -14.69 12.71
CA GLU A 112 -4.36 -15.16 13.95
C GLU A 112 -2.86 -14.86 13.97
N ILE A 113 -2.14 -15.18 12.89
CA ILE A 113 -0.72 -14.89 12.71
C ILE A 113 -0.44 -13.39 12.85
N LEU A 114 -1.18 -12.57 12.09
CA LEU A 114 -0.98 -11.13 12.08
C LEU A 114 -1.22 -10.51 13.47
N THR A 115 -2.30 -10.89 14.13
CA THR A 115 -2.66 -10.34 15.44
C THR A 115 -1.72 -10.82 16.54
N THR A 116 -1.28 -12.08 16.50
CA THR A 116 -0.29 -12.63 17.43
C THR A 116 1.05 -11.92 17.29
N PHE A 117 1.50 -11.71 16.05
CA PHE A 117 2.75 -10.97 15.78
C PHE A 117 2.68 -9.51 16.28
N VAL A 118 1.56 -8.81 16.01
CA VAL A 118 1.40 -7.43 16.46
C VAL A 118 1.31 -7.33 18.00
N ARG A 119 0.62 -8.28 18.67
CA ARG A 119 0.59 -8.34 20.14
C ARG A 119 2.00 -8.57 20.73
N THR A 120 2.81 -9.41 20.10
CA THR A 120 4.20 -9.64 20.51
C THR A 120 5.05 -8.36 20.39
N GLU A 121 4.87 -7.61 19.32
CA GLU A 121 5.65 -6.40 19.03
C GLU A 121 4.90 -5.09 19.36
N GLN A 122 3.81 -5.14 20.13
CA GLN A 122 2.95 -3.97 20.36
C GLN A 122 3.69 -2.77 20.98
N ASP A 123 4.73 -3.01 21.76
CA ASP A 123 5.54 -1.95 22.38
C ASP A 123 6.33 -1.12 21.36
N TRP A 124 6.45 -1.63 20.13
CA TRP A 124 7.03 -0.92 18.99
C TRP A 124 6.03 0.01 18.29
N THR A 125 4.74 -0.05 18.64
CA THR A 125 3.74 0.85 18.08
C THR A 125 3.85 2.21 18.76
N PRO A 126 4.34 3.25 18.08
CA PRO A 126 4.56 4.55 18.69
C PRO A 126 3.24 5.24 19.05
N SER A 127 3.26 6.16 20.02
CA SER A 127 2.11 6.93 20.47
C SER A 127 2.08 8.37 19.98
N ALA A 128 3.18 8.87 19.41
CA ALA A 128 3.24 10.24 18.92
C ALA A 128 2.27 10.45 17.74
N PRO A 129 1.66 11.65 17.59
CA PRO A 129 0.76 11.95 16.50
C PRO A 129 1.37 11.67 15.12
N GLY A 130 0.60 11.04 14.23
CA GLY A 130 1.04 10.70 12.86
C GLY A 130 1.95 9.47 12.77
N THR A 131 2.36 8.88 13.90
CA THR A 131 3.23 7.69 13.92
C THR A 131 2.40 6.40 13.94
N SER A 132 2.98 5.29 13.52
CA SER A 132 2.35 3.97 13.51
C SER A 132 3.39 2.87 13.42
N LEU A 133 2.98 1.62 13.61
CA LEU A 133 3.80 0.47 13.31
C LEU A 133 3.40 -0.05 11.93
N TYR A 134 4.29 0.08 10.95
CA TYR A 134 4.07 -0.45 9.60
C TYR A 134 4.40 -1.94 9.56
N LEU A 135 3.47 -2.73 9.06
CA LEU A 135 3.59 -4.18 8.92
C LEU A 135 3.81 -4.52 7.46
N ARG A 136 4.82 -5.36 7.18
CA ARG A 136 5.17 -5.86 5.86
C ARG A 136 5.09 -7.39 5.82
N PRO A 137 3.89 -7.97 5.63
CA PRO A 137 3.78 -9.36 5.21
C PRO A 137 4.32 -9.52 3.79
N PHE A 138 5.06 -10.58 3.53
CA PHE A 138 5.48 -10.96 2.19
C PHE A 138 5.65 -12.48 2.08
N LEU A 139 5.43 -12.99 0.88
CA LEU A 139 5.44 -14.41 0.56
C LEU A 139 6.21 -14.60 -0.74
N PHE A 140 7.16 -15.53 -0.75
CA PHE A 140 7.96 -15.77 -1.94
C PHE A 140 8.27 -17.26 -2.15
N GLY A 141 8.47 -17.63 -3.42
CA GLY A 141 8.92 -18.95 -3.83
C GLY A 141 10.38 -19.20 -3.48
N ASN A 142 10.63 -20.32 -2.80
CA ASN A 142 11.96 -20.70 -2.31
C ASN A 142 12.41 -22.05 -2.85
N ASP A 143 11.94 -22.44 -4.04
CA ASP A 143 12.41 -23.63 -4.73
C ASP A 143 13.85 -23.43 -5.21
N GLU A 144 14.69 -24.41 -4.95
CA GLU A 144 16.12 -24.41 -5.34
C GLU A 144 16.28 -24.93 -6.77
N SER A 145 15.77 -24.18 -7.76
CA SER A 145 15.75 -24.59 -9.16
C SER A 145 15.84 -23.39 -10.11
N LEU A 146 16.62 -23.53 -11.18
CA LEU A 146 16.73 -22.55 -12.26
C LEU A 146 15.66 -22.74 -13.37
N GLY A 147 14.84 -23.78 -13.28
CA GLY A 147 13.71 -23.97 -14.19
C GLY A 147 12.54 -23.07 -13.86
N VAL A 148 11.83 -22.54 -14.87
CA VAL A 148 10.56 -21.82 -14.66
C VAL A 148 9.45 -22.83 -14.40
N HIS A 149 8.85 -22.78 -13.22
CA HIS A 149 7.75 -23.64 -12.81
C HIS A 149 6.88 -22.95 -11.75
N THR A 150 5.75 -23.55 -11.43
CA THR A 150 4.92 -23.14 -10.29
C THR A 150 5.64 -23.43 -8.97
N VAL A 151 5.41 -22.58 -7.97
CA VAL A 151 6.10 -22.68 -6.67
C VAL A 151 5.63 -23.90 -5.88
N HIS A 152 6.56 -24.75 -5.45
CA HIS A 152 6.32 -25.91 -4.58
C HIS A 152 6.78 -25.67 -3.14
N ASN A 153 7.79 -24.82 -2.94
CA ASN A 153 8.28 -24.42 -1.63
C ASN A 153 8.21 -22.90 -1.50
N ALA A 154 7.67 -22.41 -0.41
CA ALA A 154 7.54 -20.98 -0.17
C ALA A 154 7.85 -20.63 1.29
N LEU A 155 8.23 -19.37 1.49
CA LEU A 155 8.42 -18.78 2.81
C LEU A 155 7.50 -17.56 2.95
N PHE A 156 6.69 -17.56 4.00
CA PHE A 156 5.89 -16.42 4.43
C PHE A 156 6.57 -15.73 5.61
N VAL A 157 6.69 -14.41 5.53
CA VAL A 157 7.40 -13.60 6.53
C VAL A 157 6.59 -12.34 6.83
N ILE A 158 6.57 -11.93 8.11
CA ILE A 158 6.09 -10.60 8.50
C ILE A 158 7.23 -9.89 9.23
N ILE A 159 7.59 -8.70 8.74
CA ILE A 159 8.47 -7.75 9.44
C ILE A 159 7.70 -6.49 9.79
N ALA A 160 8.14 -5.76 10.80
CA ALA A 160 7.51 -4.52 11.21
C ALA A 160 8.53 -3.41 11.46
N SER A 161 8.09 -2.17 11.21
CA SER A 161 8.90 -0.97 11.33
C SER A 161 8.08 0.14 11.97
N PRO A 162 8.52 0.75 13.08
CA PRO A 162 7.92 1.99 13.54
C PRO A 162 8.19 3.08 12.50
N VAL A 163 7.14 3.80 12.10
CA VAL A 163 7.21 4.83 11.07
C VAL A 163 6.66 6.15 11.58
N GLY A 164 7.30 7.23 11.17
CA GLY A 164 6.86 8.59 11.40
C GLY A 164 5.70 9.00 10.50
N SER A 165 5.32 10.27 10.58
CA SER A 165 4.44 10.87 9.59
C SER A 165 5.07 10.73 8.21
N TYR A 166 4.30 10.31 7.22
CA TYR A 166 4.79 10.24 5.83
C TYR A 166 5.23 11.61 5.31
N TYR A 167 4.57 12.65 5.79
CA TYR A 167 4.92 14.04 5.55
C TYR A 167 5.36 14.69 6.86
N ALA A 168 6.66 15.02 6.98
CA ALA A 168 7.23 15.62 8.20
C ALA A 168 6.56 16.96 8.58
N GLU A 169 6.13 17.73 7.58
CA GLU A 169 5.51 19.06 7.72
C GLU A 169 3.98 19.03 7.55
N GLY A 170 3.34 17.87 7.68
CA GLY A 170 1.93 17.67 7.33
C GLY A 170 1.73 17.27 5.87
N ILE A 171 0.47 17.13 5.43
CA ILE A 171 0.18 16.79 4.04
C ILE A 171 0.43 18.03 3.15
N ASN A 172 1.41 17.93 2.24
CA ASN A 172 1.70 18.97 1.26
C ASN A 172 1.34 18.50 -0.15
N PRO A 173 0.79 19.40 -0.99
CA PRO A 173 0.48 19.06 -2.36
C PRO A 173 1.74 18.70 -3.15
N VAL A 174 1.69 17.56 -3.86
CA VAL A 174 2.80 17.08 -4.67
C VAL A 174 2.63 17.45 -6.14
N ARG A 175 3.74 17.43 -6.88
CA ARG A 175 3.80 17.69 -8.31
C ARG A 175 3.92 16.36 -9.04
N ILE A 176 3.06 16.13 -10.04
CA ILE A 176 2.92 14.87 -10.74
C ILE A 176 3.10 15.08 -12.25
N MET A 177 3.90 14.22 -12.87
CA MET A 177 4.05 14.15 -14.32
C MET A 177 3.17 13.04 -14.88
N ILE A 178 2.38 13.31 -15.92
CA ILE A 178 1.63 12.28 -16.64
C ILE A 178 2.61 11.52 -17.54
N GLU A 179 2.69 10.22 -17.36
CA GLU A 179 3.61 9.33 -18.05
C GLU A 179 2.98 8.77 -19.31
N ASP A 180 3.59 9.00 -20.46
CA ASP A 180 3.10 8.57 -21.77
C ASP A 180 4.07 7.67 -22.56
N GLU A 181 5.24 7.37 -21.99
CA GLU A 181 6.23 6.46 -22.59
C GLU A 181 6.20 5.06 -21.95
N ASP A 182 6.37 5.01 -20.62
CA ASP A 182 6.38 3.76 -19.88
C ASP A 182 4.99 3.40 -19.37
N VAL A 183 4.78 2.11 -19.10
CA VAL A 183 3.54 1.60 -18.51
C VAL A 183 3.85 0.85 -17.22
N ARG A 184 2.99 1.00 -16.22
CA ARG A 184 3.12 0.29 -14.95
C ARG A 184 2.71 -1.18 -15.07
N ALA A 185 1.61 -1.43 -15.79
CA ALA A 185 0.99 -2.74 -15.95
C ALA A 185 0.06 -2.76 -17.15
N VAL A 186 -0.38 -3.95 -17.53
CA VAL A 186 -1.37 -4.14 -18.59
C VAL A 186 -2.49 -5.06 -18.12
N ARG A 187 -3.68 -4.96 -18.72
CA ARG A 187 -4.77 -5.92 -18.50
C ARG A 187 -4.32 -7.32 -18.86
N GLY A 188 -4.68 -8.33 -18.05
CA GLY A 188 -4.21 -9.70 -18.20
C GLY A 188 -2.82 -9.96 -17.63
N GLY A 189 -2.07 -8.91 -17.26
CA GLY A 189 -0.81 -8.98 -16.53
C GLY A 189 -1.00 -9.13 -15.02
N THR A 190 -0.04 -8.62 -14.25
CA THR A 190 0.00 -8.72 -12.79
C THR A 190 -0.43 -7.45 -12.07
N GLY A 191 -0.95 -6.44 -12.79
CA GLY A 191 -1.18 -5.09 -12.27
C GLY A 191 -2.10 -5.01 -11.05
N TYR A 192 -3.07 -5.91 -10.94
CA TYR A 192 -3.98 -6.00 -9.80
C TYR A 192 -3.42 -6.81 -8.61
N ALA A 193 -2.31 -7.53 -8.82
CA ALA A 193 -1.60 -8.24 -7.77
C ALA A 193 -0.52 -7.35 -7.14
N LYS A 194 -0.28 -7.52 -5.85
CA LYS A 194 0.74 -6.75 -5.13
C LYS A 194 2.06 -7.51 -5.14
N CYS A 195 2.74 -7.51 -6.31
CA CYS A 195 4.02 -8.21 -6.56
C CYS A 195 5.11 -7.24 -6.97
N GLY A 196 6.38 -7.54 -6.67
CA GLY A 196 7.53 -6.66 -6.86
C GLY A 196 7.78 -6.26 -8.30
N GLY A 197 7.45 -7.12 -9.27
CA GLY A 197 7.61 -6.82 -10.68
C GLY A 197 6.89 -5.54 -11.12
N ASN A 198 5.68 -5.28 -10.58
CA ASN A 198 4.93 -4.04 -10.86
C ASN A 198 5.64 -2.79 -10.32
N TYR A 199 6.37 -2.93 -9.21
CA TYR A 199 7.11 -1.83 -8.60
C TYR A 199 8.44 -1.61 -9.30
N ALA A 200 9.16 -2.68 -9.67
CA ALA A 200 10.38 -2.57 -10.45
C ALA A 200 10.13 -1.89 -11.81
N ALA A 201 9.02 -2.20 -12.47
CA ALA A 201 8.62 -1.56 -13.73
C ALA A 201 8.44 -0.03 -13.61
N SER A 202 8.14 0.48 -12.41
CA SER A 202 7.91 1.91 -12.18
C SER A 202 9.19 2.75 -11.99
N ASN A 203 10.35 2.11 -11.77
CA ASN A 203 11.57 2.80 -11.37
C ASN A 203 12.07 3.79 -12.44
N ARG A 204 12.08 3.40 -13.73
CA ARG A 204 12.59 4.26 -14.81
C ARG A 204 11.78 5.54 -14.96
N ALA A 205 10.47 5.43 -14.99
CA ALA A 205 9.59 6.60 -15.07
C ALA A 205 9.68 7.48 -13.82
N GLY A 206 9.79 6.85 -12.63
CA GLY A 206 9.97 7.56 -11.36
C GLY A 206 11.26 8.37 -11.33
N GLU A 207 12.37 7.79 -11.77
CA GLU A 207 13.67 8.48 -11.87
C GLU A 207 13.62 9.65 -12.86
N ARG A 208 13.01 9.44 -14.03
CA ARG A 208 12.82 10.49 -15.04
C ARG A 208 11.96 11.64 -14.51
N ALA A 209 10.90 11.33 -13.77
CA ALA A 209 10.07 12.35 -13.13
C ALA A 209 10.85 13.13 -12.06
N ALA A 210 11.62 12.45 -11.22
CA ALA A 210 12.44 13.06 -10.18
C ALA A 210 13.48 14.03 -10.76
N GLN A 211 14.16 13.67 -11.86
CA GLN A 211 15.11 14.52 -12.57
C GLN A 211 14.46 15.79 -13.13
N LYS A 212 13.15 15.73 -13.45
CA LYS A 212 12.35 16.89 -13.87
C LYS A 212 11.70 17.64 -12.71
N GLY A 213 11.95 17.22 -11.46
CA GLY A 213 11.43 17.85 -10.23
C GLY A 213 10.00 17.48 -9.89
N TYR A 214 9.48 16.34 -10.39
CA TYR A 214 8.18 15.78 -10.01
C TYR A 214 8.34 14.68 -8.96
N SER A 215 7.38 14.59 -8.07
CA SER A 215 7.42 13.60 -6.97
C SER A 215 7.07 12.19 -7.43
N GLN A 216 6.18 12.07 -8.43
CA GLN A 216 5.65 10.81 -8.94
C GLN A 216 5.14 10.99 -10.38
N VAL A 217 4.77 9.87 -11.01
CA VAL A 217 4.09 9.86 -12.31
C VAL A 217 2.62 9.46 -12.17
N LEU A 218 1.77 9.99 -13.03
CA LEU A 218 0.39 9.53 -13.26
C LEU A 218 0.41 8.58 -14.45
N TRP A 219 0.05 7.34 -14.22
CA TRP A 219 0.12 6.27 -15.21
C TRP A 219 -1.07 6.27 -16.15
N LEU A 220 -0.80 6.04 -17.41
CA LEU A 220 -1.80 5.71 -18.42
C LEU A 220 -1.88 4.18 -18.62
N ASP A 221 -3.01 3.71 -19.11
CA ASP A 221 -3.23 2.30 -19.44
C ASP A 221 -2.21 1.79 -20.46
N GLY A 222 -1.83 0.52 -20.33
CA GLY A 222 -0.75 -0.07 -21.12
C GLY A 222 -1.14 -0.45 -22.55
N VAL A 223 -2.40 -0.30 -22.98
CA VAL A 223 -2.88 -0.69 -24.29
C VAL A 223 -3.10 0.52 -25.20
N GLU A 224 -3.96 1.44 -24.74
CA GLU A 224 -4.35 2.62 -25.55
C GLU A 224 -3.54 3.86 -25.17
N ARG A 225 -2.88 3.85 -24.00
CA ARG A 225 -2.18 5.01 -23.39
C ARG A 225 -3.07 6.25 -23.33
N LYS A 226 -4.30 6.01 -23.02
CA LYS A 226 -5.38 6.99 -23.05
C LYS A 226 -6.04 7.18 -21.70
N TYR A 227 -6.20 6.10 -20.93
CA TYR A 227 -6.95 6.11 -19.70
C TYR A 227 -6.04 6.17 -18.48
N ILE A 228 -6.40 7.04 -17.54
CA ILE A 228 -5.71 7.19 -16.26
C ILE A 228 -5.88 5.90 -15.44
N GLU A 229 -4.80 5.45 -14.77
CA GLU A 229 -4.84 4.27 -13.92
C GLU A 229 -4.46 4.57 -12.47
N GLU A 230 -3.21 4.89 -12.19
CA GLU A 230 -2.67 5.09 -10.85
C GLU A 230 -1.70 6.27 -10.81
N VAL A 231 -1.39 6.77 -9.61
CA VAL A 231 -0.35 7.79 -9.39
C VAL A 231 0.78 7.21 -8.53
N GLY A 232 1.97 7.07 -9.13
CA GLY A 232 3.09 6.40 -8.49
C GLY A 232 2.72 4.97 -8.09
N ALA A 233 2.73 4.69 -6.78
CA ALA A 233 2.31 3.42 -6.17
C ALA A 233 0.97 3.54 -5.41
N MET A 234 0.11 4.51 -5.78
CA MET A 234 -1.17 4.81 -5.14
C MET A 234 -2.30 4.82 -6.18
N ASN A 235 -3.52 4.51 -5.74
CA ASN A 235 -4.71 4.86 -6.53
C ASN A 235 -4.88 6.38 -6.57
N VAL A 236 -5.67 6.88 -7.51
CA VAL A 236 -5.90 8.31 -7.71
C VAL A 236 -7.38 8.63 -7.80
N MET A 237 -7.76 9.80 -7.32
CA MET A 237 -9.12 10.35 -7.40
C MET A 237 -9.07 11.82 -7.82
N PHE A 238 -10.14 12.26 -8.46
CA PHE A 238 -10.28 13.62 -9.00
C PHE A 238 -11.67 14.16 -8.67
N LEU A 239 -11.76 15.38 -8.17
CA LEU A 239 -13.02 16.12 -8.08
C LEU A 239 -13.15 16.98 -9.35
N ILE A 240 -14.01 16.54 -10.27
CA ILE A 240 -14.30 17.23 -11.55
C ILE A 240 -15.73 17.74 -11.51
N GLY A 241 -15.92 19.04 -11.53
CA GLY A 241 -17.23 19.63 -11.30
C GLY A 241 -17.80 19.30 -9.90
N ASP A 242 -18.83 18.48 -9.86
CA ASP A 242 -19.50 17.97 -8.64
C ASP A 242 -19.34 16.45 -8.46
N GLU A 243 -18.53 15.82 -9.32
CA GLU A 243 -18.31 14.36 -9.35
C GLU A 243 -16.91 14.02 -8.85
N VAL A 244 -16.80 13.06 -7.94
CA VAL A 244 -15.52 12.41 -7.62
C VAL A 244 -15.34 11.22 -8.54
N VAL A 245 -14.31 11.30 -9.38
CA VAL A 245 -13.97 10.25 -10.35
C VAL A 245 -12.74 9.49 -9.89
N THR A 246 -12.80 8.17 -9.91
CA THR A 246 -11.62 7.31 -9.74
C THR A 246 -11.58 6.28 -10.87
N PRO A 247 -10.38 5.94 -11.39
CA PRO A 247 -10.26 4.92 -12.43
C PRO A 247 -10.92 3.60 -12.05
N LYS A 248 -11.70 3.04 -13.00
CA LYS A 248 -12.33 1.73 -12.85
C LYS A 248 -11.26 0.63 -12.77
N LEU A 249 -11.46 -0.32 -11.88
CA LEU A 249 -10.58 -1.49 -11.78
C LEU A 249 -10.77 -2.39 -13.01
N THR A 250 -9.78 -2.37 -13.89
CA THR A 250 -9.82 -3.07 -15.20
C THR A 250 -8.94 -4.33 -15.22
N GLY A 251 -8.30 -4.68 -14.09
CA GLY A 251 -7.35 -5.79 -14.00
C GLY A 251 -5.89 -5.39 -14.12
N SER A 252 -5.58 -4.11 -14.39
CA SER A 252 -4.24 -3.52 -14.36
C SER A 252 -3.99 -2.64 -13.13
N ILE A 253 -5.04 -2.29 -12.38
CA ILE A 253 -5.01 -1.39 -11.23
C ILE A 253 -5.12 -2.21 -9.95
N LEU A 254 -4.28 -1.90 -8.95
CA LEU A 254 -4.38 -2.52 -7.63
C LEU A 254 -5.68 -2.07 -6.93
N PRO A 255 -6.52 -3.02 -6.42
CA PRO A 255 -7.69 -2.67 -5.63
C PRO A 255 -7.27 -2.14 -4.26
N GLY A 256 -7.08 -0.81 -4.16
CA GLY A 256 -6.58 -0.16 -2.96
C GLY A 256 -7.60 -0.14 -1.83
N ILE A 257 -7.17 -0.49 -0.61
CA ILE A 257 -8.04 -0.48 0.58
C ILE A 257 -8.36 0.96 0.98
N THR A 258 -7.40 1.87 0.89
CA THR A 258 -7.65 3.30 1.14
C THR A 258 -8.59 3.88 0.08
N ARG A 259 -8.43 3.50 -1.20
CA ARG A 259 -9.37 3.89 -2.27
C ARG A 259 -10.80 3.44 -1.95
N LYS A 260 -10.99 2.18 -1.57
CA LYS A 260 -12.28 1.61 -1.17
C LYS A 260 -12.88 2.40 0.00
N SER A 261 -12.05 2.71 1.01
CA SER A 261 -12.48 3.48 2.17
C SER A 261 -12.88 4.91 1.81
N CYS A 262 -12.15 5.59 0.94
CA CYS A 262 -12.53 6.92 0.42
C CYS A 262 -13.89 6.87 -0.29
N ILE A 263 -14.12 5.87 -1.15
CA ILE A 263 -15.40 5.70 -1.86
C ILE A 263 -16.54 5.52 -0.86
N GLU A 264 -16.38 4.62 0.14
CA GLU A 264 -17.40 4.33 1.13
C GLU A 264 -17.73 5.57 2.00
N ILE A 265 -16.73 6.38 2.40
CA ILE A 265 -16.93 7.66 3.10
C ILE A 265 -17.75 8.62 2.24
N LEU A 266 -17.26 8.88 1.03
CA LEU A 266 -17.87 9.84 0.11
C LEU A 266 -19.33 9.49 -0.22
N GLN A 267 -19.61 8.20 -0.48
CA GLN A 267 -20.97 7.72 -0.75
C GLN A 267 -21.89 7.89 0.45
N LYS A 268 -21.39 7.57 1.67
CA LYS A 268 -22.14 7.76 2.92
C LYS A 268 -22.48 9.23 3.17
N GLU A 269 -21.62 10.13 2.75
CA GLU A 269 -21.78 11.57 2.88
C GLU A 269 -22.57 12.22 1.73
N GLY A 270 -23.04 11.41 0.76
CA GLY A 270 -23.90 11.86 -0.34
C GLY A 270 -23.16 12.47 -1.53
N TYR A 271 -21.83 12.31 -1.61
CA TYR A 271 -21.08 12.72 -2.80
C TYR A 271 -21.39 11.80 -3.99
N ARG A 272 -21.42 12.39 -5.18
CA ARG A 272 -21.46 11.63 -6.43
C ARG A 272 -20.08 11.05 -6.73
N VAL A 273 -19.95 9.72 -6.63
CA VAL A 273 -18.70 9.00 -6.88
C VAL A 273 -18.87 8.05 -8.05
N SER A 274 -17.96 8.13 -9.03
CA SER A 274 -17.95 7.27 -10.21
C SER A 274 -16.62 6.51 -10.34
N GLU A 275 -16.73 5.20 -10.44
CA GLU A 275 -15.66 4.29 -10.84
C GLU A 275 -15.76 4.06 -12.35
N ARG A 276 -15.06 4.86 -13.14
CA ARG A 276 -15.18 4.83 -14.60
C ARG A 276 -13.83 5.02 -15.29
N LEU A 277 -13.79 4.80 -16.59
CA LEU A 277 -12.65 5.18 -17.40
C LEU A 277 -12.59 6.72 -17.45
N LEU A 278 -11.42 7.27 -17.20
CA LEU A 278 -11.11 8.70 -17.30
C LEU A 278 -9.97 8.85 -18.31
N SER A 279 -10.25 9.48 -19.45
CA SER A 279 -9.19 9.70 -20.44
C SER A 279 -8.28 10.86 -20.04
N VAL A 280 -7.02 10.82 -20.49
CA VAL A 280 -6.08 11.93 -20.31
C VAL A 280 -6.55 13.20 -21.02
N GLU A 281 -7.32 13.04 -22.11
CA GLU A 281 -7.93 14.17 -22.84
C GLU A 281 -9.04 14.83 -21.99
N GLU A 282 -9.95 14.03 -21.40
CA GLU A 282 -10.98 14.53 -20.49
C GLU A 282 -10.34 15.26 -19.29
N LEU A 283 -9.33 14.64 -18.65
CA LEU A 283 -8.60 15.27 -17.56
C LEU A 283 -7.92 16.57 -18.00
N SER A 284 -7.30 16.58 -19.20
CA SER A 284 -6.65 17.78 -19.75
C SER A 284 -7.64 18.91 -20.03
N ASN A 285 -8.84 18.59 -20.51
CA ASN A 285 -9.89 19.58 -20.69
C ASN A 285 -10.38 20.12 -19.35
N ALA A 286 -10.60 19.25 -18.35
CA ALA A 286 -11.00 19.66 -17.01
C ALA A 286 -9.94 20.54 -16.31
N MET A 287 -8.66 20.33 -16.62
CA MET A 287 -7.57 21.22 -16.17
C MET A 287 -7.61 22.59 -16.86
N LYS A 288 -7.90 22.62 -18.17
CA LYS A 288 -7.92 23.87 -18.96
C LYS A 288 -9.11 24.77 -18.65
N ASP A 289 -10.29 24.17 -18.47
CA ASP A 289 -11.55 24.89 -18.23
C ASP A 289 -11.80 25.17 -16.73
N GLY A 290 -10.92 24.64 -15.84
CA GLY A 290 -10.99 24.84 -14.40
C GLY A 290 -12.05 23.99 -13.67
N THR A 291 -12.62 22.99 -14.35
CA THR A 291 -13.57 22.06 -13.71
C THR A 291 -12.88 21.02 -12.85
N LEU A 292 -11.57 20.75 -13.04
CA LEU A 292 -10.76 19.98 -12.08
C LEU A 292 -10.52 20.81 -10.83
N LYS A 293 -11.25 20.52 -9.76
CA LYS A 293 -11.17 21.25 -8.48
C LYS A 293 -10.12 20.69 -7.54
N GLU A 294 -10.06 19.38 -7.38
CA GLU A 294 -9.11 18.68 -6.50
C GLU A 294 -8.63 17.38 -7.16
N ALA A 295 -7.42 16.95 -6.79
CA ALA A 295 -6.85 15.67 -7.16
C ALA A 295 -6.01 15.13 -6.01
N TRP A 296 -6.08 13.82 -5.76
CA TRP A 296 -5.28 13.18 -4.72
C TRP A 296 -4.96 11.72 -5.01
N GLY A 297 -3.80 11.28 -4.56
CA GLY A 297 -3.46 9.87 -4.44
C GLY A 297 -3.97 9.29 -3.12
N CYS A 298 -4.26 8.00 -3.07
CA CYS A 298 -4.63 7.31 -1.83
C CYS A 298 -3.93 5.95 -1.70
N GLY A 299 -3.36 5.70 -0.52
CA GLY A 299 -2.61 4.48 -0.21
C GLY A 299 -2.25 4.37 1.27
N THR A 300 -1.78 3.20 1.70
CA THR A 300 -1.52 2.92 3.12
C THR A 300 -0.46 3.84 3.74
N ALA A 301 0.60 4.17 3.00
CA ALA A 301 1.71 4.95 3.55
C ALA A 301 1.30 6.41 3.82
N ALA A 302 0.81 7.10 2.79
CA ALA A 302 0.43 8.51 2.84
C ALA A 302 -1.01 8.76 3.30
N VAL A 303 -1.85 7.74 3.35
CA VAL A 303 -3.30 7.79 3.52
C VAL A 303 -3.95 8.52 2.34
N VAL A 304 -3.89 9.85 2.32
CA VAL A 304 -4.31 10.72 1.21
C VAL A 304 -3.17 11.68 0.89
N SER A 305 -2.81 11.80 -0.38
CA SER A 305 -1.73 12.66 -0.87
C SER A 305 -2.29 13.68 -1.87
N PRO A 306 -2.45 14.96 -1.49
CA PRO A 306 -2.99 15.98 -2.38
C PRO A 306 -2.04 16.22 -3.57
N ILE A 307 -2.61 16.47 -4.74
CA ILE A 307 -1.88 16.83 -5.96
C ILE A 307 -2.10 18.31 -6.24
N GLY A 308 -1.02 19.10 -6.23
CA GLY A 308 -1.06 20.56 -6.45
C GLY A 308 -0.70 20.97 -7.87
N GLU A 309 -0.02 20.09 -8.63
CA GLU A 309 0.36 20.35 -10.02
C GLU A 309 0.32 19.02 -10.81
N LEU A 310 -0.27 19.09 -12.00
CA LEU A 310 -0.17 18.04 -13.02
C LEU A 310 0.58 18.60 -14.24
N CYS A 311 1.49 17.80 -14.80
CA CYS A 311 2.21 18.16 -16.03
C CYS A 311 1.96 17.11 -17.10
N TYR A 312 1.51 17.54 -18.27
CA TYR A 312 1.32 16.66 -19.44
C TYR A 312 1.94 17.31 -20.68
N LYS A 313 2.86 16.60 -21.33
CA LYS A 313 3.57 17.10 -22.53
C LYS A 313 4.14 18.50 -22.32
N ASP A 314 4.85 18.70 -21.21
CA ASP A 314 5.46 19.97 -20.77
C ASP A 314 4.49 21.12 -20.44
N HIS A 315 3.18 20.89 -20.56
CA HIS A 315 2.16 21.83 -20.08
C HIS A 315 1.85 21.56 -18.60
N LYS A 316 2.03 22.60 -17.77
CA LYS A 316 1.79 22.56 -16.32
C LYS A 316 0.41 23.11 -16.00
N TYR A 317 -0.30 22.41 -15.15
CA TYR A 317 -1.62 22.78 -14.67
C TYR A 317 -1.62 22.78 -13.15
N THR A 318 -1.92 23.91 -12.55
CA THR A 318 -2.04 24.03 -11.11
C THR A 318 -3.44 23.55 -10.68
N VAL A 319 -3.49 22.64 -9.72
CA VAL A 319 -4.73 22.13 -9.13
C VAL A 319 -5.01 22.87 -7.84
N ASN A 320 -6.21 23.40 -7.66
CA ASN A 320 -6.63 24.15 -6.47
C ASN A 320 -5.64 25.25 -6.02
N GLY A 321 -5.05 25.97 -6.96
CA GLY A 321 -4.06 27.00 -6.66
C GLY A 321 -2.79 26.49 -5.96
N GLY A 322 -2.45 25.21 -6.11
CA GLY A 322 -1.32 24.56 -5.44
C GLY A 322 -1.55 24.28 -3.95
N LYS A 323 -2.79 24.37 -3.47
CA LYS A 323 -3.18 24.16 -2.06
C LYS A 323 -3.92 22.85 -1.88
N ILE A 324 -3.99 22.39 -0.63
CA ILE A 324 -4.81 21.23 -0.27
C ILE A 324 -6.27 21.59 -0.47
N GLY A 325 -7.02 20.72 -1.15
CA GLY A 325 -8.45 20.88 -1.33
C GLY A 325 -9.24 20.52 -0.04
N ALA A 326 -10.39 21.14 0.13
CA ALA A 326 -11.22 20.92 1.32
C ALA A 326 -11.70 19.46 1.44
N LEU A 327 -12.06 18.83 0.33
CA LEU A 327 -12.49 17.43 0.30
C LEU A 327 -11.32 16.48 0.57
N THR A 328 -10.15 16.76 0.00
CA THR A 328 -8.91 16.01 0.24
C THR A 328 -8.51 16.04 1.71
N GLN A 329 -8.57 17.22 2.35
CA GLN A 329 -8.29 17.39 3.78
C GLN A 329 -9.33 16.63 4.63
N HIS A 330 -10.60 16.74 4.30
CA HIS A 330 -11.68 16.05 5.01
C HIS A 330 -11.50 14.53 4.99
N LEU A 331 -11.18 13.95 3.84
CA LEU A 331 -10.91 12.52 3.71
C LEU A 331 -9.70 12.09 4.54
N TYR A 332 -8.63 12.89 4.53
CA TYR A 332 -7.45 12.62 5.35
C TYR A 332 -7.80 12.63 6.85
N ASP A 333 -8.50 13.65 7.32
CA ASP A 333 -8.86 13.79 8.73
C ASP A 333 -9.83 12.68 9.18
N THR A 334 -10.80 12.32 8.35
CA THR A 334 -11.76 11.25 8.62
C THR A 334 -11.05 9.90 8.74
N LEU A 335 -10.24 9.54 7.75
CA LEU A 335 -9.52 8.27 7.74
C LEU A 335 -8.52 8.18 8.90
N THR A 336 -7.72 9.22 9.11
CA THR A 336 -6.75 9.24 10.21
C THR A 336 -7.45 9.27 11.57
N GLY A 337 -8.58 9.97 11.69
CA GLY A 337 -9.40 9.96 12.89
C GLY A 337 -9.84 8.56 13.30
N ILE A 338 -10.33 7.75 12.34
CA ILE A 338 -10.72 6.36 12.57
C ILE A 338 -9.49 5.50 12.85
N GLN A 339 -8.42 5.62 12.06
CA GLN A 339 -7.20 4.82 12.18
C GLN A 339 -6.52 4.95 13.54
N TRP A 340 -6.45 6.15 14.10
CA TRP A 340 -5.90 6.39 15.46
C TRP A 340 -6.95 6.31 16.58
N GLY A 341 -8.21 5.97 16.26
CA GLY A 341 -9.28 5.88 17.25
C GLY A 341 -9.64 7.23 17.90
N LYS A 342 -9.37 8.34 17.21
CA LYS A 342 -9.75 9.71 17.62
C LYS A 342 -11.23 9.98 17.37
N THR A 343 -11.80 9.35 16.37
CA THR A 343 -13.21 9.40 16.01
C THR A 343 -13.82 7.99 16.04
N PRO A 344 -15.12 7.84 16.33
CA PRO A 344 -15.80 6.55 16.30
C PRO A 344 -15.70 5.90 14.91
N ASP A 345 -15.46 4.62 14.89
CA ASP A 345 -15.55 3.82 13.67
C ASP A 345 -17.00 3.43 13.38
N THR A 346 -17.65 4.20 12.53
CA THR A 346 -19.05 3.96 12.12
C THR A 346 -19.18 3.03 10.92
N PHE A 347 -18.08 2.43 10.48
CA PHE A 347 -17.99 1.51 9.33
C PHE A 347 -17.62 0.09 9.75
N GLY A 348 -17.13 -0.14 10.96
CA GLY A 348 -16.64 -1.44 11.41
C GLY A 348 -15.32 -1.85 10.76
N TRP A 349 -14.43 -0.89 10.49
CA TRP A 349 -13.16 -1.13 9.80
C TRP A 349 -12.00 -1.45 10.74
N THR A 350 -12.13 -1.09 12.02
CA THR A 350 -11.05 -1.27 12.98
C THR A 350 -11.12 -2.64 13.67
N TYR A 351 -9.98 -3.23 13.89
CA TYR A 351 -9.81 -4.47 14.64
C TYR A 351 -8.94 -4.16 15.88
N LEU A 352 -9.55 -4.24 17.05
CA LEU A 352 -8.87 -3.98 18.33
C LEU A 352 -8.10 -5.24 18.78
N LEU A 353 -6.86 -5.07 19.25
CA LEU A 353 -5.95 -6.13 19.71
C LEU A 353 -6.01 -6.31 21.23
#